data_0b44d3bb987cc829866b9e998a20d7ec
#
_entry.id   0b44d3bb987cc829866b9e998a20d7ec
#
_cell.length_a   1.000
_cell.length_b   1.000
_cell.length_c   1.000
_cell.angle_alpha   90.00
_cell.angle_beta   90.00
_cell.angle_gamma   90.00
#
_symmetry.space_group_name_H-M   'P 1'
#
loop_
_entity.id
_entity.type
_entity.pdbx_description
1 polymer ?
#
loop_
_entity_poly.entity_id
_entity_poly.type
_entity_poly.pdbx_seq_one_letter_code
_entity_poly.pdbx_strand_id
1 'polypeptide(L)'
;MNNINQALAFIKPHVVNNKKVLSLVEDILDDAGIAIMAQRVWTAAEMRASGVVDRHYAANARTGTCLNPASLPVDEAGLREFATLFEQRWEEALASGRVVSGQVAQERLGISAEELNALWAKYGARKIAGGIYVSNFTEEKLYVLNGFYPSMREIFTAEGASIQVLLLNFSPEQLPWKRFRDEVIGVTNPAAADEDSIRGLLNDRQKALGITVSYRENVIHASASAFEALCEKALWMPELPLAGEPLWQALDGSGITFERLRTWREENPLVTLDGRTATLLDLLENLDTAPTAAKLQQLARG
;
A
#
# COMPACT_ATOMS: atom_id res chain seq x y z
N MET A 1 5.21 27.56 12.69
CA MET A 1 4.36 26.52 12.11
C MET A 1 4.31 25.39 13.14
N ASN A 2 3.12 24.92 13.49
CA ASN A 2 3.04 23.73 14.38
C ASN A 2 3.67 22.56 13.64
N ASN A 3 4.75 22.00 14.23
CA ASN A 3 5.40 20.81 13.71
C ASN A 3 4.51 19.60 14.05
N ILE A 4 3.66 19.19 13.12
CA ILE A 4 2.68 18.13 13.28
C ILE A 4 2.84 17.12 12.14
N ASN A 5 2.79 15.85 12.47
CA ASN A 5 2.60 14.77 11.52
C ASN A 5 1.11 14.50 11.35
N GLN A 6 0.66 14.31 10.12
CA GLN A 6 -0.67 13.83 9.82
C GLN A 6 -0.59 12.53 9.02
N ALA A 7 -1.08 11.43 9.56
CA ALA A 7 -1.12 10.13 8.91
C ALA A 7 -2.55 9.77 8.51
N LEU A 8 -2.70 9.00 7.44
CA LEU A 8 -3.93 8.30 7.16
C LEU A 8 -3.77 6.84 7.59
N ALA A 9 -4.77 6.31 8.29
CA ALA A 9 -4.87 4.90 8.59
C ALA A 9 -6.26 4.38 8.19
N PHE A 10 -6.39 3.06 7.99
CA PHE A 10 -7.71 2.45 7.91
C PHE A 10 -7.73 1.06 8.52
N ILE A 11 -8.83 0.77 9.21
CA ILE A 11 -9.13 -0.53 9.79
C ILE A 11 -9.71 -1.42 8.71
N LYS A 12 -9.12 -2.60 8.54
CA LYS A 12 -9.41 -3.53 7.44
C LYS A 12 -10.75 -4.26 7.59
N PRO A 13 -11.34 -4.75 6.48
CA PRO A 13 -12.70 -5.31 6.45
C PRO A 13 -12.95 -6.46 7.42
N HIS A 14 -11.97 -7.33 7.65
CA HIS A 14 -12.13 -8.51 8.50
C HIS A 14 -12.35 -8.20 9.99
N VAL A 15 -12.04 -6.96 10.43
CA VAL A 15 -12.15 -6.54 11.84
C VAL A 15 -12.96 -5.27 12.06
N VAL A 16 -13.30 -4.50 11.02
CA VAL A 16 -13.95 -3.19 11.12
C VAL A 16 -15.32 -3.23 11.84
N ASN A 17 -16.01 -4.35 11.79
CA ASN A 17 -17.30 -4.54 12.46
C ASN A 17 -17.17 -5.05 13.92
N ASN A 18 -15.96 -5.31 14.40
CA ASN A 18 -15.73 -5.77 15.76
C ASN A 18 -15.51 -4.57 16.69
N LYS A 19 -16.55 -4.21 17.45
CA LYS A 19 -16.52 -3.05 18.36
C LYS A 19 -15.39 -3.10 19.40
N LYS A 20 -15.00 -4.31 19.85
CA LYS A 20 -13.87 -4.47 20.80
C LYS A 20 -12.54 -4.13 20.13
N VAL A 21 -12.38 -4.51 18.86
CA VAL A 21 -11.18 -4.15 18.09
C VAL A 21 -11.12 -2.64 17.87
N LEU A 22 -12.24 -2.01 17.48
CA LEU A 22 -12.30 -0.55 17.31
C LEU A 22 -11.92 0.19 18.58
N SER A 23 -12.51 -0.19 19.74
CA SER A 23 -12.18 0.43 21.03
C SER A 23 -10.69 0.25 21.37
N LEU A 24 -10.14 -0.95 21.22
CA LEU A 24 -8.71 -1.20 21.48
C LEU A 24 -7.79 -0.36 20.59
N VAL A 25 -8.15 -0.18 19.32
CA VAL A 25 -7.37 0.69 18.41
C VAL A 25 -7.46 2.14 18.86
N GLU A 26 -8.64 2.63 19.23
CA GLU A 26 -8.84 4.00 19.72
C GLU A 26 -8.06 4.22 21.03
N ASP A 27 -8.11 3.29 21.98
CA ASP A 27 -7.38 3.36 23.25
C ASP A 27 -5.87 3.43 23.04
N ILE A 28 -5.30 2.58 22.15
CA ILE A 28 -3.86 2.59 21.86
C ILE A 28 -3.44 3.91 21.19
N LEU A 29 -4.26 4.45 20.27
CA LEU A 29 -3.98 5.73 19.63
C LEU A 29 -3.99 6.88 20.64
N ASP A 30 -4.97 6.91 21.56
CA ASP A 30 -5.07 7.93 22.60
C ASP A 30 -3.91 7.86 23.59
N ASP A 31 -3.57 6.66 24.06
CA ASP A 31 -2.42 6.41 24.95
C ASP A 31 -1.08 6.84 24.31
N ALA A 32 -0.96 6.74 23.00
CA ALA A 32 0.20 7.22 22.24
C ALA A 32 0.18 8.74 21.97
N GLY A 33 -0.84 9.46 22.44
CA GLY A 33 -1.01 10.90 22.21
C GLY A 33 -1.38 11.26 20.75
N ILE A 34 -2.06 10.35 20.05
CA ILE A 34 -2.48 10.51 18.66
C ILE A 34 -3.95 10.96 18.63
N ALA A 35 -4.19 12.14 18.07
CA ALA A 35 -5.54 12.66 17.91
C ALA A 35 -6.19 12.16 16.60
N ILE A 36 -7.40 11.62 16.70
CA ILE A 36 -8.24 11.29 15.53
C ILE A 36 -8.96 12.56 15.08
N MET A 37 -8.54 13.13 13.97
CA MET A 37 -9.08 14.40 13.45
C MET A 37 -10.35 14.24 12.62
N ALA A 38 -10.48 13.11 11.93
CA ALA A 38 -11.64 12.78 11.12
C ALA A 38 -11.74 11.26 10.95
N GLN A 39 -12.97 10.79 10.71
CA GLN A 39 -13.26 9.39 10.42
C GLN A 39 -14.25 9.30 9.25
N ARG A 40 -14.08 8.28 8.41
CA ARG A 40 -15.00 7.95 7.33
C ARG A 40 -15.11 6.46 7.16
N VAL A 41 -16.33 5.95 7.01
CA VAL A 41 -16.57 4.57 6.59
C VAL A 41 -16.71 4.54 5.07
N TRP A 42 -15.99 3.62 4.43
CA TRP A 42 -16.15 3.29 3.04
C TRP A 42 -16.79 1.92 2.91
N THR A 43 -17.85 1.83 2.15
CA THR A 43 -18.50 0.57 1.78
C THR A 43 -17.85 -0.07 0.56
N ALA A 44 -18.00 -1.38 0.39
CA ALA A 44 -17.53 -2.07 -0.82
C ALA A 44 -18.12 -1.48 -2.10
N ALA A 45 -19.38 -1.03 -2.05
CA ALA A 45 -20.05 -0.39 -3.20
C ALA A 45 -19.35 0.92 -3.61
N GLU A 46 -19.03 1.79 -2.65
CA GLU A 46 -18.29 3.04 -2.88
C GLU A 46 -16.87 2.76 -3.38
N MET A 47 -16.18 1.78 -2.77
CA MET A 47 -14.83 1.39 -3.18
C MET A 47 -14.78 0.84 -4.61
N ARG A 48 -15.78 0.02 -5.01
CA ARG A 48 -15.92 -0.45 -6.40
C ARG A 48 -16.23 0.69 -7.37
N ALA A 49 -17.21 1.51 -7.06
CA ALA A 49 -17.64 2.59 -7.94
C ALA A 49 -16.55 3.64 -8.19
N SER A 50 -15.76 3.93 -7.17
CA SER A 50 -14.68 4.92 -7.27
C SER A 50 -13.37 4.36 -7.81
N GLY A 51 -13.13 3.05 -7.75
CA GLY A 51 -11.82 2.45 -8.02
C GLY A 51 -10.72 2.88 -7.04
N VAL A 52 -11.09 3.29 -5.83
CA VAL A 52 -10.15 3.85 -4.84
C VAL A 52 -9.09 2.83 -4.42
N VAL A 53 -9.44 1.54 -4.34
CA VAL A 53 -8.52 0.47 -3.97
C VAL A 53 -7.42 0.32 -5.02
N ASP A 54 -7.80 0.31 -6.31
CA ASP A 54 -6.84 0.20 -7.42
C ASP A 54 -5.91 1.43 -7.48
N ARG A 55 -6.41 2.62 -7.14
CA ARG A 55 -5.59 3.84 -7.04
C ARG A 55 -4.68 3.85 -5.83
N HIS A 56 -5.12 3.29 -4.70
CA HIS A 56 -4.29 3.18 -3.50
C HIS A 56 -3.11 2.23 -3.72
N TYR A 57 -3.35 1.08 -4.35
CA TYR A 57 -2.35 0.07 -4.68
C TYR A 57 -1.90 0.16 -6.15
N ALA A 58 -1.74 1.37 -6.70
CA ALA A 58 -1.60 1.63 -8.12
C ALA A 58 -0.54 0.77 -8.85
N ALA A 59 0.64 0.59 -8.26
CA ALA A 59 1.70 -0.24 -8.84
C ALA A 59 1.28 -1.71 -8.98
N ASN A 60 0.66 -2.27 -7.93
CA ASN A 60 0.18 -3.65 -7.92
C ASN A 60 -1.03 -3.83 -8.83
N ALA A 61 -1.96 -2.87 -8.83
CA ALA A 61 -3.15 -2.87 -9.66
C ALA A 61 -2.77 -2.83 -11.14
N ARG A 62 -1.89 -1.90 -11.53
CA ARG A 62 -1.42 -1.76 -12.93
C ARG A 62 -0.92 -3.08 -13.49
N THR A 63 -0.09 -3.78 -12.71
CA THR A 63 0.47 -5.08 -13.12
C THR A 63 -0.56 -6.20 -13.03
N GLY A 64 -1.32 -6.26 -11.94
CA GLY A 64 -2.27 -7.34 -11.66
C GLY A 64 -3.52 -7.34 -12.53
N THR A 65 -3.84 -6.20 -13.19
CA THR A 65 -5.04 -6.05 -14.04
C THR A 65 -4.72 -5.68 -15.49
N CYS A 66 -3.43 -5.56 -15.88
CA CYS A 66 -3.07 -5.15 -17.24
C CYS A 66 -3.58 -6.14 -18.29
N LEU A 67 -4.15 -5.61 -19.37
CA LEU A 67 -4.58 -6.40 -20.51
C LEU A 67 -3.44 -6.67 -21.49
N ASN A 68 -2.43 -5.79 -21.53
CA ASN A 68 -1.28 -5.91 -22.39
C ASN A 68 0.04 -5.87 -21.57
N PRO A 69 0.59 -7.02 -21.17
CA PRO A 69 1.83 -7.09 -20.40
C PRO A 69 3.06 -6.48 -21.12
N ALA A 70 3.03 -6.35 -22.43
CA ALA A 70 4.12 -5.71 -23.19
C ALA A 70 4.25 -4.20 -22.91
N SER A 71 3.22 -3.57 -22.36
CA SER A 71 3.24 -2.15 -21.98
C SER A 71 3.87 -1.89 -20.60
N LEU A 72 4.18 -2.94 -19.83
CA LEU A 72 4.75 -2.80 -18.50
C LEU A 72 6.22 -2.33 -18.58
N PRO A 73 6.65 -1.42 -17.70
CA PRO A 73 8.01 -0.90 -17.69
C PRO A 73 8.97 -1.89 -17.01
N VAL A 74 9.32 -2.98 -17.71
CA VAL A 74 10.35 -3.92 -17.29
C VAL A 74 11.68 -3.43 -17.86
N ASP A 75 12.59 -3.03 -16.97
CA ASP A 75 13.91 -2.56 -17.37
C ASP A 75 14.86 -3.71 -17.76
N GLU A 76 16.05 -3.38 -18.25
CA GLU A 76 17.04 -4.40 -18.65
C GLU A 76 17.43 -5.35 -17.50
N ALA A 77 17.43 -4.89 -16.26
CA ALA A 77 17.72 -5.73 -15.11
C ALA A 77 16.60 -6.75 -14.89
N GLY A 78 15.35 -6.32 -14.96
CA GLY A 78 14.18 -7.20 -14.90
C GLY A 78 14.10 -8.21 -16.05
N LEU A 79 14.46 -7.79 -17.27
CA LEU A 79 14.54 -8.69 -18.43
C LEU A 79 15.59 -9.80 -18.21
N ARG A 80 16.77 -9.42 -17.70
CA ARG A 80 17.82 -10.41 -17.35
C ARG A 80 17.39 -11.33 -16.22
N GLU A 81 16.75 -10.77 -15.18
CA GLU A 81 16.25 -11.57 -14.06
C GLU A 81 15.21 -12.59 -14.52
N PHE A 82 14.24 -12.18 -15.36
CA PHE A 82 13.25 -13.09 -15.95
C PHE A 82 13.92 -14.22 -16.74
N ALA A 83 14.88 -13.86 -17.62
CA ALA A 83 15.59 -14.87 -18.42
C ALA A 83 16.38 -15.86 -17.55
N THR A 84 16.99 -15.38 -16.47
CA THR A 84 17.75 -16.23 -15.52
C THR A 84 16.82 -17.19 -14.75
N LEU A 85 15.67 -16.68 -14.29
CA LEU A 85 14.72 -17.46 -13.46
C LEU A 85 13.95 -18.51 -14.26
N PHE A 86 13.65 -18.23 -15.53
CA PHE A 86 12.74 -19.06 -16.32
C PHE A 86 13.37 -19.68 -17.56
N GLU A 87 14.67 -19.47 -17.78
CA GLU A 87 15.41 -19.97 -18.95
C GLU A 87 14.74 -19.62 -20.29
N GLN A 88 14.02 -18.46 -20.30
CA GLN A 88 13.27 -17.96 -21.45
C GLN A 88 13.35 -16.43 -21.53
N ARG A 89 13.46 -15.89 -22.74
CA ARG A 89 13.42 -14.44 -22.93
C ARG A 89 12.01 -13.88 -22.74
N TRP A 90 11.94 -12.70 -22.14
CA TRP A 90 10.68 -12.01 -21.90
C TRP A 90 9.86 -11.79 -23.17
N GLU A 91 10.52 -11.33 -24.25
CA GLU A 91 9.87 -11.07 -25.53
C GLU A 91 9.28 -12.33 -26.15
N GLU A 92 9.94 -13.46 -26.01
CA GLU A 92 9.46 -14.77 -26.49
C GLU A 92 8.26 -15.25 -25.66
N ALA A 93 8.33 -15.05 -24.35
CA ALA A 93 7.21 -15.38 -23.46
C ALA A 93 5.97 -14.50 -23.76
N LEU A 94 6.18 -13.20 -24.03
CA LEU A 94 5.11 -12.30 -24.49
C LEU A 94 4.53 -12.73 -25.83
N ALA A 95 5.39 -12.99 -26.84
CA ALA A 95 4.95 -13.39 -28.18
C ALA A 95 4.17 -14.71 -28.18
N SER A 96 4.47 -15.62 -27.23
CA SER A 96 3.73 -16.87 -27.06
C SER A 96 2.35 -16.70 -26.40
N GLY A 97 2.01 -15.48 -25.91
CA GLY A 97 0.79 -15.19 -25.18
C GLY A 97 0.70 -15.84 -23.79
N ARG A 98 1.84 -16.33 -23.27
CA ARG A 98 1.91 -16.99 -21.94
C ARG A 98 2.01 -16.02 -20.80
N VAL A 99 2.47 -14.79 -21.02
CA VAL A 99 2.53 -13.76 -19.98
C VAL A 99 1.17 -13.09 -19.85
N VAL A 100 0.59 -13.14 -18.67
CA VAL A 100 -0.76 -12.60 -18.38
C VAL A 100 -0.77 -11.94 -17.01
N SER A 101 -1.64 -10.94 -16.81
CA SER A 101 -1.92 -10.40 -15.48
C SER A 101 -2.70 -11.40 -14.61
N GLY A 102 -2.74 -11.17 -13.30
CA GLY A 102 -3.55 -11.97 -12.38
C GLY A 102 -5.02 -12.02 -12.80
N GLN A 103 -5.60 -10.86 -13.20
CA GLN A 103 -6.98 -10.81 -13.66
C GLN A 103 -7.20 -11.65 -14.92
N VAL A 104 -6.33 -11.53 -15.92
CA VAL A 104 -6.45 -12.32 -17.17
C VAL A 104 -6.22 -13.81 -16.91
N ALA A 105 -5.32 -14.17 -15.97
CA ALA A 105 -5.13 -15.55 -15.56
C ALA A 105 -6.39 -16.12 -14.91
N GLN A 106 -7.03 -15.38 -14.01
CA GLN A 106 -8.29 -15.76 -13.38
C GLN A 106 -9.40 -16.03 -14.42
N GLU A 107 -9.56 -15.11 -15.38
CA GLU A 107 -10.53 -15.26 -16.46
C GLU A 107 -10.24 -16.47 -17.36
N ARG A 108 -8.98 -16.67 -17.78
CA ARG A 108 -8.59 -17.79 -18.67
C ARG A 108 -8.74 -19.15 -18.00
N LEU A 109 -8.47 -19.24 -16.71
CA LEU A 109 -8.56 -20.50 -15.97
C LEU A 109 -9.97 -20.75 -15.46
N GLY A 110 -10.86 -19.75 -15.46
CA GLY A 110 -12.23 -19.86 -14.95
C GLY A 110 -12.30 -20.13 -13.45
N ILE A 111 -11.36 -19.59 -12.69
CA ILE A 111 -11.20 -19.82 -11.25
C ILE A 111 -11.51 -18.55 -10.44
N SER A 112 -11.80 -18.72 -9.15
CA SER A 112 -11.97 -17.61 -8.22
C SER A 112 -10.63 -16.88 -7.93
N ALA A 113 -10.71 -15.67 -7.39
CA ALA A 113 -9.53 -14.93 -6.97
C ALA A 113 -8.75 -15.65 -5.86
N GLU A 114 -9.43 -16.37 -4.97
CA GLU A 114 -8.79 -17.14 -3.91
C GLU A 114 -8.08 -18.39 -4.46
N GLU A 115 -8.68 -19.11 -5.42
CA GLU A 115 -8.03 -20.24 -6.10
C GLU A 115 -6.78 -19.77 -6.87
N LEU A 116 -6.85 -18.60 -7.54
CA LEU A 116 -5.67 -18.00 -8.17
C LEU A 116 -4.58 -17.68 -7.15
N ASN A 117 -4.96 -17.13 -5.99
CA ASN A 117 -4.00 -16.84 -4.92
C ASN A 117 -3.39 -18.11 -4.32
N ALA A 118 -4.13 -19.21 -4.25
CA ALA A 118 -3.61 -20.51 -3.85
C ALA A 118 -2.59 -21.05 -4.86
N LEU A 119 -2.84 -20.95 -6.16
CA LEU A 119 -1.85 -21.27 -7.20
C LEU A 119 -0.63 -20.36 -7.12
N TRP A 120 -0.81 -19.07 -6.89
CA TRP A 120 0.27 -18.11 -6.68
C TRP A 120 1.18 -18.51 -5.52
N ALA A 121 0.61 -18.94 -4.41
CA ALA A 121 1.35 -19.45 -3.25
C ALA A 121 2.05 -20.80 -3.55
N LYS A 122 1.38 -21.72 -4.27
CA LYS A 122 1.90 -23.03 -4.66
C LYS A 122 3.17 -22.90 -5.51
N TYR A 123 3.12 -22.07 -6.55
CA TYR A 123 4.23 -21.92 -7.50
C TYR A 123 5.31 -20.96 -7.00
N GLY A 124 4.98 -20.09 -6.04
CA GLY A 124 5.86 -19.03 -5.60
C GLY A 124 6.06 -17.92 -6.63
N ALA A 125 6.52 -16.78 -6.19
CA ALA A 125 6.71 -15.62 -7.05
C ALA A 125 8.10 -15.01 -6.91
N ARG A 126 8.55 -14.33 -7.96
CA ARG A 126 9.81 -13.58 -8.00
C ARG A 126 9.54 -12.15 -8.44
N LYS A 127 10.20 -11.21 -7.81
CA LYS A 127 10.17 -9.81 -8.22
C LYS A 127 11.15 -9.63 -9.38
N ILE A 128 10.67 -9.10 -10.51
CA ILE A 128 11.50 -8.80 -11.70
C ILE A 128 11.70 -7.30 -11.91
N ALA A 129 10.80 -6.47 -11.39
CA ALA A 129 10.92 -5.01 -11.44
C ALA A 129 10.10 -4.36 -10.32
N GLY A 130 10.15 -3.03 -10.19
CA GLY A 130 9.33 -2.29 -9.23
C GLY A 130 7.83 -2.57 -9.42
N GLY A 131 7.17 -3.16 -8.42
CA GLY A 131 5.74 -3.50 -8.48
C GLY A 131 5.38 -4.65 -9.43
N ILE A 132 6.35 -5.33 -10.05
CA ILE A 132 6.13 -6.43 -10.99
C ILE A 132 6.71 -7.73 -10.39
N TYR A 133 5.82 -8.62 -10.03
CA TYR A 133 6.12 -9.95 -9.56
C TYR A 133 5.60 -10.96 -10.58
N VAL A 134 6.32 -12.05 -10.80
CA VAL A 134 5.96 -13.10 -11.73
C VAL A 134 6.01 -14.46 -11.06
N SER A 135 5.06 -15.31 -11.37
CA SER A 135 5.02 -16.72 -11.01
C SER A 135 4.83 -17.56 -12.25
N ASN A 136 5.59 -18.67 -12.36
CA ASN A 136 5.45 -19.63 -13.47
C ASN A 136 4.49 -20.75 -13.07
N PHE A 137 3.27 -20.67 -13.54
CA PHE A 137 2.25 -21.70 -13.41
C PHE A 137 2.53 -22.78 -14.47
N THR A 138 3.37 -23.77 -14.09
CA THR A 138 3.92 -24.73 -15.02
C THR A 138 2.88 -25.67 -15.63
N GLU A 139 1.91 -26.11 -14.84
CA GLU A 139 0.81 -26.99 -15.29
C GLU A 139 -0.12 -26.23 -16.25
N GLU A 140 -0.42 -24.97 -15.94
CA GLU A 140 -1.29 -24.08 -16.74
C GLU A 140 -0.55 -23.43 -17.91
N LYS A 141 0.79 -23.55 -17.94
CA LYS A 141 1.70 -22.99 -18.95
C LYS A 141 1.60 -21.46 -19.05
N LEU A 142 1.44 -20.77 -17.92
CA LEU A 142 1.32 -19.31 -17.82
C LEU A 142 2.43 -18.72 -16.95
N TYR A 143 2.90 -17.55 -17.36
CA TYR A 143 3.63 -16.61 -16.51
C TYR A 143 2.63 -15.59 -15.98
N VAL A 144 2.26 -15.70 -14.72
CA VAL A 144 1.23 -14.85 -14.12
C VAL A 144 1.89 -13.69 -13.39
N LEU A 145 1.44 -12.47 -13.71
CA LEU A 145 1.91 -11.23 -13.11
C LEU A 145 0.98 -10.80 -12.00
N ASN A 146 1.53 -10.53 -10.81
CA ASN A 146 0.80 -10.08 -9.62
C ASN A 146 -0.50 -10.87 -9.38
N GLY A 147 -0.42 -12.22 -9.47
CA GLY A 147 -1.57 -13.11 -9.31
C GLY A 147 -2.25 -13.04 -7.94
N PHE A 148 -1.58 -12.44 -6.95
CA PHE A 148 -2.16 -12.17 -5.64
C PHE A 148 -3.15 -10.99 -5.66
N TYR A 149 -3.05 -10.09 -6.65
CA TYR A 149 -3.78 -8.81 -6.64
C TYR A 149 -5.30 -8.97 -6.69
N PRO A 150 -5.90 -9.81 -7.54
CA PRO A 150 -7.35 -10.01 -7.55
C PRO A 150 -7.93 -10.37 -6.18
N SER A 151 -7.31 -11.31 -5.47
CA SER A 151 -7.74 -11.72 -4.13
C SER A 151 -7.53 -10.61 -3.09
N MET A 152 -6.43 -9.86 -3.17
CA MET A 152 -6.21 -8.70 -2.32
C MET A 152 -7.28 -7.62 -2.53
N ARG A 153 -7.62 -7.32 -3.79
CA ARG A 153 -8.67 -6.36 -4.15
C ARG A 153 -10.04 -6.79 -3.64
N GLU A 154 -10.34 -8.09 -3.75
CA GLU A 154 -11.62 -8.65 -3.35
C GLU A 154 -11.89 -8.49 -1.84
N ILE A 155 -10.86 -8.53 -0.97
CA ILE A 155 -11.02 -8.26 0.46
C ILE A 155 -11.76 -6.93 0.71
N PHE A 156 -11.47 -5.90 -0.09
CA PHE A 156 -12.09 -4.58 0.03
C PHE A 156 -13.39 -4.45 -0.73
N THR A 157 -13.56 -5.22 -1.80
CA THR A 157 -14.65 -5.03 -2.76
C THR A 157 -15.74 -6.11 -2.69
N ALA A 158 -15.57 -7.16 -1.87
CA ALA A 158 -16.61 -8.17 -1.65
C ALA A 158 -17.87 -7.54 -1.06
N GLU A 159 -19.03 -8.14 -1.35
CA GLU A 159 -20.31 -7.67 -0.82
C GLU A 159 -20.28 -7.65 0.72
N GLY A 160 -20.76 -6.56 1.31
CA GLY A 160 -20.77 -6.36 2.75
C GLY A 160 -19.42 -5.89 3.35
N ALA A 161 -18.33 -5.88 2.58
CA ALA A 161 -17.06 -5.35 3.08
C ALA A 161 -17.13 -3.83 3.29
N SER A 162 -16.44 -3.37 4.32
CA SER A 162 -16.24 -1.94 4.62
C SER A 162 -14.90 -1.73 5.29
N ILE A 163 -14.42 -0.50 5.29
CA ILE A 163 -13.25 -0.06 6.07
C ILE A 163 -13.62 1.20 6.85
N GLN A 164 -12.93 1.42 7.96
CA GLN A 164 -12.99 2.70 8.68
C GLN A 164 -11.66 3.43 8.47
N VAL A 165 -11.72 4.54 7.75
CA VAL A 165 -10.58 5.43 7.50
C VAL A 165 -10.48 6.45 8.63
N LEU A 166 -9.27 6.67 9.12
CA LEU A 166 -8.92 7.58 10.21
C LEU A 166 -7.87 8.59 9.71
N LEU A 167 -8.08 9.86 10.00
CA LEU A 167 -7.07 10.90 9.84
C LEU A 167 -6.46 11.20 11.20
N LEU A 168 -5.16 10.98 11.34
CA LEU A 168 -4.46 10.97 12.61
C LEU A 168 -3.45 12.13 12.68
N ASN A 169 -3.43 12.88 13.78
CA ASN A 169 -2.42 13.90 14.05
C ASN A 169 -1.60 13.53 15.28
N PHE A 170 -0.28 13.72 15.19
CA PHE A 170 0.65 13.51 16.31
C PHE A 170 1.87 14.42 16.22
N SER A 171 2.52 14.67 17.37
CA SER A 171 3.73 15.48 17.45
C SER A 171 4.97 14.67 17.08
N PRO A 172 5.77 15.05 16.08
CA PRO A 172 7.02 14.37 15.75
C PRO A 172 8.07 14.45 16.86
N GLU A 173 7.95 15.42 17.76
CA GLU A 173 8.86 15.57 18.91
C GLU A 173 8.62 14.50 19.98
N GLN A 174 7.38 14.06 20.15
CA GLN A 174 6.98 13.01 21.08
C GLN A 174 6.99 11.65 20.43
N LEU A 175 6.47 11.55 19.20
CA LEU A 175 6.31 10.34 18.43
C LEU A 175 6.80 10.57 16.98
N PRO A 176 8.10 10.35 16.66
CA PRO A 176 8.59 10.37 15.29
C PRO A 176 7.86 9.34 14.42
N TRP A 177 7.75 9.60 13.10
CA TRP A 177 7.01 8.73 12.16
C TRP A 177 7.45 7.26 12.23
N LYS A 178 8.74 7.02 12.34
CA LYS A 178 9.28 5.66 12.48
C LYS A 178 8.72 4.95 13.71
N ARG A 179 8.68 5.62 14.87
CA ARG A 179 8.12 5.05 16.09
C ARG A 179 6.61 4.85 16.01
N PHE A 180 5.87 5.79 15.38
CA PHE A 180 4.46 5.61 15.08
C PHE A 180 4.21 4.30 14.31
N ARG A 181 5.01 4.02 13.27
CA ARG A 181 4.84 2.80 12.47
C ARG A 181 5.29 1.54 13.18
N ASP A 182 6.40 1.57 13.88
CA ASP A 182 6.99 0.38 14.48
C ASP A 182 6.35 0.04 15.83
N GLU A 183 6.13 1.06 16.70
CA GLU A 183 5.71 0.86 18.07
C GLU A 183 4.18 0.97 18.26
N VAL A 184 3.50 1.86 17.51
CA VAL A 184 2.06 2.05 17.66
C VAL A 184 1.28 1.15 16.69
N ILE A 185 1.59 1.22 15.40
CA ILE A 185 0.91 0.39 14.38
C ILE A 185 1.41 -1.06 14.44
N GLY A 186 2.70 -1.25 14.60
CA GLY A 186 3.42 -2.52 14.51
C GLY A 186 3.90 -2.84 13.09
N VAL A 187 4.96 -3.63 12.96
CA VAL A 187 5.51 -4.07 11.67
C VAL A 187 4.47 -4.87 10.87
N THR A 188 4.67 -4.98 9.55
CA THR A 188 3.69 -5.57 8.61
C THR A 188 3.30 -7.00 8.97
N ASN A 189 4.23 -7.81 9.49
CA ASN A 189 3.94 -9.14 10.00
C ASN A 189 3.48 -9.06 11.46
N PRO A 190 2.19 -9.31 11.77
CA PRO A 190 1.68 -9.21 13.14
C PRO A 190 2.38 -10.12 14.15
N ALA A 191 2.84 -11.29 13.71
CA ALA A 191 3.57 -12.24 14.57
C ALA A 191 4.98 -11.77 14.96
N ALA A 192 5.51 -10.74 14.29
CA ALA A 192 6.80 -10.12 14.57
C ALA A 192 6.65 -8.68 15.10
N ALA A 193 5.41 -8.21 15.27
CA ALA A 193 5.13 -6.88 15.79
C ALA A 193 5.32 -6.85 17.32
N ASP A 194 5.63 -5.67 17.84
CA ASP A 194 5.68 -5.42 19.28
C ASP A 194 4.33 -5.76 19.93
N GLU A 195 4.36 -6.42 21.09
CA GLU A 195 3.16 -6.89 21.79
C GLU A 195 2.21 -5.76 22.20
N ASP A 196 2.73 -4.56 22.43
CA ASP A 196 1.96 -3.36 22.77
C ASP A 196 1.45 -2.60 21.55
N SER A 197 1.93 -2.92 20.34
CA SER A 197 1.45 -2.33 19.11
C SER A 197 0.05 -2.85 18.72
N ILE A 198 -0.69 -2.08 17.90
CA ILE A 198 -2.01 -2.50 17.41
C ILE A 198 -1.96 -3.89 16.78
N ARG A 199 -1.00 -4.16 15.89
CA ARG A 199 -0.89 -5.45 15.21
C ARG A 199 -0.47 -6.58 16.14
N GLY A 200 0.50 -6.37 17.02
CA GLY A 200 0.95 -7.38 17.97
C GLY A 200 -0.13 -7.73 18.99
N LEU A 201 -0.72 -6.72 19.63
CA LEU A 201 -1.79 -6.91 20.61
C LEU A 201 -2.99 -7.68 20.02
N LEU A 202 -3.42 -7.32 18.81
CA LEU A 202 -4.57 -7.98 18.17
C LEU A 202 -4.21 -9.38 17.67
N ASN A 203 -2.96 -9.62 17.29
CA ASN A 203 -2.45 -10.96 16.99
C ASN A 203 -2.52 -11.86 18.23
N ASP A 204 -2.06 -11.37 19.38
CA ASP A 204 -2.07 -12.16 20.61
C ASP A 204 -3.48 -12.41 21.16
N ARG A 205 -4.36 -11.43 20.99
CA ARG A 205 -5.75 -11.51 21.47
C ARG A 205 -6.74 -12.05 20.43
N GLN A 206 -6.29 -12.46 19.25
CA GLN A 206 -7.18 -12.84 18.15
C GLN A 206 -8.24 -13.88 18.53
N LYS A 207 -7.86 -14.91 19.32
CA LYS A 207 -8.79 -15.93 19.80
C LYS A 207 -9.86 -15.36 20.73
N ALA A 208 -9.47 -14.49 21.66
CA ALA A 208 -10.39 -13.86 22.63
C ALA A 208 -11.33 -12.84 21.96
N LEU A 209 -10.89 -12.23 20.87
CA LEU A 209 -11.65 -11.27 20.09
C LEU A 209 -12.50 -11.92 18.99
N GLY A 210 -12.30 -13.23 18.71
CA GLY A 210 -13.00 -13.93 17.64
C GLY A 210 -12.62 -13.41 16.24
N ILE A 211 -11.36 -13.03 16.04
CA ILE A 211 -10.83 -12.53 14.76
C ILE A 211 -9.73 -13.44 14.24
N THR A 212 -9.41 -13.31 12.96
CA THR A 212 -8.23 -13.91 12.34
C THR A 212 -7.23 -12.81 12.04
N VAL A 213 -5.97 -13.02 12.42
CA VAL A 213 -4.86 -12.11 12.11
C VAL A 213 -3.77 -12.89 11.37
N SER A 214 -3.29 -12.35 10.27
CA SER A 214 -2.26 -12.95 9.45
C SER A 214 -1.43 -11.85 8.75
N TYR A 215 -0.39 -12.23 8.02
CA TYR A 215 0.39 -11.29 7.22
C TYR A 215 -0.50 -10.49 6.24
N ARG A 216 -1.49 -11.12 5.62
CA ARG A 216 -2.43 -10.50 4.68
C ARG A 216 -3.55 -9.72 5.41
N GLU A 217 -4.07 -10.29 6.48
CA GLU A 217 -5.14 -9.73 7.32
C GLU A 217 -4.54 -9.10 8.58
N ASN A 218 -3.66 -8.10 8.39
CA ASN A 218 -2.89 -7.48 9.46
C ASN A 218 -3.58 -6.27 10.10
N VAL A 219 -4.91 -6.31 10.16
CA VAL A 219 -5.81 -5.43 10.92
C VAL A 219 -5.90 -4.00 10.43
N ILE A 220 -4.80 -3.28 10.34
CA ILE A 220 -4.75 -1.85 10.06
C ILE A 220 -3.71 -1.54 8.98
N HIS A 221 -4.04 -0.61 8.09
CA HIS A 221 -3.09 0.10 7.25
C HIS A 221 -2.75 1.45 7.89
N ALA A 222 -1.54 1.91 7.74
CA ALA A 222 -1.15 3.29 8.01
C ALA A 222 -0.11 3.75 7.00
N SER A 223 -0.19 5.03 6.61
CA SER A 223 0.74 5.65 5.66
C SER A 223 2.19 5.48 6.08
N ALA A 224 3.06 5.17 5.11
CA ALA A 224 4.47 4.91 5.38
C ALA A 224 5.30 6.18 5.58
N SER A 225 4.78 7.35 5.20
CA SER A 225 5.43 8.65 5.33
C SER A 225 4.42 9.79 5.26
N ALA A 226 4.83 11.00 5.63
CA ALA A 226 4.02 12.21 5.46
C ALA A 226 3.63 12.44 3.98
N PHE A 227 4.47 12.07 3.03
CA PHE A 227 4.17 12.17 1.60
C PHE A 227 3.05 11.23 1.16
N GLU A 228 3.11 9.97 1.59
CA GLU A 228 2.04 9.02 1.30
C GLU A 228 0.74 9.45 1.98
N ALA A 229 0.80 9.91 3.23
CA ALA A 229 -0.36 10.37 3.97
C ALA A 229 -1.12 11.51 3.28
N LEU A 230 -0.40 12.51 2.75
CA LEU A 230 -1.01 13.59 1.97
C LEU A 230 -1.75 13.05 0.73
N CYS A 231 -1.11 12.16 -0.03
CA CYS A 231 -1.70 11.55 -1.22
C CYS A 231 -2.89 10.64 -0.88
N GLU A 232 -2.77 9.85 0.18
CA GLU A 232 -3.81 8.95 0.66
C GLU A 232 -5.01 9.70 1.24
N LYS A 233 -4.78 10.82 1.97
CA LYS A 233 -5.86 11.70 2.41
C LYS A 233 -6.68 12.22 1.24
N ALA A 234 -6.04 12.73 0.20
CA ALA A 234 -6.74 13.21 -0.99
C ALA A 234 -7.52 12.11 -1.71
N LEU A 235 -7.08 10.86 -1.58
CA LEU A 235 -7.72 9.69 -2.18
C LEU A 235 -8.91 9.18 -1.36
N TRP A 236 -8.72 9.01 -0.03
CA TRP A 236 -9.66 8.35 0.86
C TRP A 236 -10.62 9.32 1.58
N MET A 237 -10.26 10.59 1.67
CA MET A 237 -11.06 11.67 2.28
C MET A 237 -11.12 12.89 1.36
N PRO A 238 -11.60 12.74 0.09
CA PRO A 238 -11.59 13.80 -0.90
C PRO A 238 -12.46 15.02 -0.51
N GLU A 239 -13.38 14.85 0.43
CA GLU A 239 -14.22 15.90 0.99
C GLU A 239 -13.45 16.84 1.93
N LEU A 240 -12.28 16.41 2.46
CA LEU A 240 -11.48 17.25 3.33
C LEU A 240 -10.47 18.09 2.53
N PRO A 241 -10.43 19.42 2.75
CA PRO A 241 -9.51 20.28 2.03
C PRO A 241 -8.05 19.98 2.35
N LEU A 242 -7.17 20.14 1.37
CA LEU A 242 -5.73 20.00 1.56
C LEU A 242 -5.11 21.18 2.31
N ALA A 243 -5.76 22.34 2.32
CA ALA A 243 -5.24 23.58 2.91
C ALA A 243 -4.82 23.46 4.38
N GLY A 244 -5.43 22.54 5.14
CA GLY A 244 -5.07 22.28 6.54
C GLY A 244 -4.06 21.15 6.75
N GLU A 245 -3.58 20.50 5.68
CA GLU A 245 -2.69 19.37 5.78
C GLU A 245 -1.24 19.85 6.02
N PRO A 246 -0.54 19.30 7.04
CA PRO A 246 0.76 19.84 7.48
C PRO A 246 1.84 19.83 6.40
N LEU A 247 1.96 18.74 5.62
CA LEU A 247 2.95 18.68 4.54
C LEU A 247 2.60 19.63 3.41
N TRP A 248 1.30 19.74 3.05
CA TRP A 248 0.86 20.70 2.04
C TRP A 248 1.19 22.14 2.43
N GLN A 249 0.97 22.50 3.70
CA GLN A 249 1.36 23.80 4.23
C GLN A 249 2.89 24.01 4.23
N ALA A 250 3.67 22.98 4.56
CA ALA A 250 5.13 23.05 4.55
C ALA A 250 5.71 23.21 3.12
N LEU A 251 4.95 22.82 2.10
CA LEU A 251 5.30 23.00 0.69
C LEU A 251 4.82 24.32 0.09
N ASP A 252 4.12 25.17 0.87
CA ASP A 252 3.65 26.48 0.39
C ASP A 252 4.81 27.34 -0.13
N GLY A 253 4.58 28.01 -1.25
CA GLY A 253 5.61 28.83 -1.92
C GLY A 253 6.70 28.05 -2.65
N SER A 254 6.71 26.72 -2.62
CA SER A 254 7.72 25.89 -3.31
C SER A 254 7.50 25.74 -4.82
N GLY A 255 6.32 26.10 -5.32
CA GLY A 255 5.90 25.85 -6.71
C GLY A 255 5.54 24.37 -7.00
N ILE A 256 5.52 23.50 -5.99
CA ILE A 256 5.11 22.11 -6.14
C ILE A 256 3.58 22.06 -6.16
N THR A 257 3.01 21.55 -7.24
CA THR A 257 1.54 21.36 -7.36
C THR A 257 1.14 20.00 -6.79
N PHE A 258 -0.12 19.86 -6.37
CA PHE A 258 -0.64 18.57 -5.91
C PHE A 258 -0.63 17.52 -7.03
N GLU A 259 -0.84 17.93 -8.27
CA GLU A 259 -0.73 17.03 -9.43
C GLU A 259 0.68 16.44 -9.56
N ARG A 260 1.73 17.27 -9.38
CA ARG A 260 3.12 16.77 -9.37
C ARG A 260 3.38 15.77 -8.25
N LEU A 261 2.86 16.02 -7.05
CA LEU A 261 2.96 15.06 -5.94
C LEU A 261 2.26 13.74 -6.26
N ARG A 262 1.06 13.82 -6.84
CA ARG A 262 0.32 12.61 -7.28
C ARG A 262 1.12 11.83 -8.32
N THR A 263 1.65 12.48 -9.35
CA THR A 263 2.51 11.85 -10.35
C THR A 263 3.72 11.18 -9.71
N TRP A 264 4.43 11.86 -8.83
CA TRP A 264 5.57 11.27 -8.12
C TRP A 264 5.21 10.04 -7.29
N ARG A 265 4.04 10.03 -6.65
CA ARG A 265 3.58 8.86 -5.92
C ARG A 265 3.24 7.70 -6.85
N GLU A 266 2.55 7.97 -7.94
CA GLU A 266 2.10 6.95 -8.92
C GLU A 266 3.27 6.35 -9.71
N GLU A 267 4.23 7.15 -10.12
CA GLU A 267 5.40 6.73 -10.88
C GLU A 267 6.50 6.16 -9.99
N ASN A 268 6.58 6.65 -8.74
CA ASN A 268 7.63 6.28 -7.78
C ASN A 268 9.03 6.27 -8.40
N PRO A 269 9.49 7.41 -8.95
CA PRO A 269 10.71 7.47 -9.74
C PRO A 269 11.95 7.12 -8.91
N LEU A 270 12.96 6.56 -9.60
CA LEU A 270 14.30 6.43 -9.03
C LEU A 270 14.95 7.81 -9.01
N VAL A 271 15.33 8.28 -7.84
CA VAL A 271 15.92 9.61 -7.65
C VAL A 271 17.13 9.56 -6.72
N THR A 272 17.99 10.58 -6.80
CA THR A 272 19.12 10.72 -5.89
C THR A 272 18.87 11.92 -4.97
N LEU A 273 18.77 11.66 -3.67
CA LEU A 273 18.64 12.69 -2.64
C LEU A 273 19.71 12.42 -1.56
N ASP A 274 20.41 13.46 -1.15
CA ASP A 274 21.47 13.39 -0.13
C ASP A 274 22.54 12.30 -0.42
N GLY A 275 22.86 12.10 -1.70
CA GLY A 275 23.84 11.11 -2.14
C GLY A 275 23.36 9.65 -2.12
N ARG A 276 22.10 9.39 -1.78
CA ARG A 276 21.47 8.07 -1.83
C ARG A 276 20.53 7.98 -3.03
N THR A 277 20.69 6.95 -3.85
CA THR A 277 19.81 6.65 -4.99
C THR A 277 18.88 5.50 -4.60
N ALA A 278 17.56 5.77 -4.62
CA ALA A 278 16.50 4.78 -4.42
C ALA A 278 15.19 5.30 -5.00
N THR A 279 14.11 4.53 -4.90
CA THR A 279 12.80 5.06 -5.27
C THR A 279 12.38 6.19 -4.34
N LEU A 280 11.58 7.11 -4.83
CA LEU A 280 11.15 8.26 -4.03
C LEU A 280 10.45 7.84 -2.74
N LEU A 281 9.55 6.85 -2.80
CA LEU A 281 8.85 6.36 -1.62
C LEU A 281 9.82 5.75 -0.60
N ASP A 282 10.83 4.99 -1.04
CA ASP A 282 11.86 4.42 -0.14
C ASP A 282 12.73 5.50 0.52
N LEU A 283 12.97 6.62 -0.18
CA LEU A 283 13.75 7.75 0.36
C LEU A 283 12.95 8.61 1.36
N LEU A 284 11.64 8.58 1.27
CA LEU A 284 10.73 9.33 2.13
C LEU A 284 10.12 8.49 3.25
N GLU A 285 10.28 7.15 3.19
CA GLU A 285 9.74 6.24 4.18
C GLU A 285 10.18 6.61 5.60
N ASN A 286 9.25 6.58 6.56
CA ASN A 286 9.47 6.90 7.98
C ASN A 286 9.91 8.35 8.27
N LEU A 287 9.82 9.26 7.31
CA LEU A 287 10.15 10.65 7.54
C LEU A 287 8.94 11.44 8.03
N ASP A 288 9.21 12.28 9.03
CA ASP A 288 8.29 13.29 9.53
C ASP A 288 8.01 14.39 8.48
N THR A 289 7.00 15.19 8.72
CA THR A 289 6.52 16.24 7.79
C THR A 289 7.63 17.20 7.35
N ALA A 290 8.44 17.72 8.27
CA ALA A 290 9.48 18.72 7.93
C ALA A 290 10.62 18.15 7.05
N PRO A 291 11.27 17.02 7.38
CA PRO A 291 12.27 16.42 6.51
C PRO A 291 11.69 15.94 5.17
N THR A 292 10.43 15.48 5.14
CA THR A 292 9.73 15.13 3.89
C THR A 292 9.59 16.35 2.98
N ALA A 293 9.14 17.50 3.52
CA ALA A 293 9.01 18.74 2.76
C ALA A 293 10.36 19.19 2.18
N ALA A 294 11.42 19.14 2.99
CA ALA A 294 12.77 19.53 2.55
C ALA A 294 13.26 18.67 1.36
N LYS A 295 13.06 17.35 1.42
CA LYS A 295 13.45 16.44 0.33
C LYS A 295 12.63 16.64 -0.94
N LEU A 296 11.32 16.86 -0.83
CA LEU A 296 10.47 17.15 -1.98
C LEU A 296 10.83 18.49 -2.64
N GLN A 297 11.16 19.51 -1.85
CA GLN A 297 11.64 20.80 -2.34
C GLN A 297 13.02 20.67 -3.02
N GLN A 298 13.92 19.85 -2.47
CA GLN A 298 15.21 19.53 -3.11
C GLN A 298 14.98 18.87 -4.49
N LEU A 299 14.12 17.87 -4.55
CA LEU A 299 13.77 17.17 -5.81
C LEU A 299 13.14 18.12 -6.85
N ALA A 300 12.37 19.11 -6.41
CA ALA A 300 11.71 20.05 -7.33
C ALA A 300 12.67 21.05 -7.98
N ARG A 301 13.86 21.28 -7.38
CA ARG A 301 14.88 22.22 -7.85
C ARG A 301 15.92 21.59 -8.79
N GLY A 302 16.08 20.28 -8.74
CA GLY A 302 17.00 19.51 -9.60
C GLY A 302 16.30 18.98 -10.85
#